data_1ead060b0e67766bb3105d62935f481d
#
_entry.id   1ead060b0e67766bb3105d62935f481d
#
_cell.length_a   1.000
_cell.length_b   1.000
_cell.length_c   1.000
_cell.angle_alpha   90.00
_cell.angle_beta   90.00
_cell.angle_gamma   90.00
#
_symmetry.space_group_name_H-M   'P 1'
#
loop_
_entity.id
_entity.type
_entity.pdbx_description
1 polymer ?
#
loop_
_entity_poly.entity_id
_entity_poly.type
_entity_poly.pdbx_seq_one_letter_code
_entity_poly.pdbx_strand_id
1 'polypeptide(L)'
;MCGRYRLSRKKELRERFDAYGEYDGAPRYNIAPSQPVLAIRQEPSSRRRMFSTIRWGLVPSWAKDPTIGFRTINARSETVTTTPSFREPFKSQRCLIPADGFYEWMKNGKSKQPYCFEVKEGEVFAFRWAVGQVD
;
A
#
# COMPACT_ATOMS: atom_id res chain seq x y z
N MET A 1 3.37 2.00 12.92
CA MET A 1 2.52 1.94 11.71
C MET A 1 3.13 2.79 10.61
N CYS A 2 3.11 2.30 9.39
CA CYS A 2 3.73 2.99 8.26
C CYS A 2 2.88 4.19 7.79
N GLY A 3 3.47 5.38 7.77
CA GLY A 3 2.85 6.60 7.24
C GLY A 3 3.59 7.20 6.05
N ARG A 4 4.71 6.64 5.67
CA ARG A 4 5.53 7.01 4.51
C ARG A 4 6.38 5.83 4.07
N TYR A 5 6.53 5.65 2.76
CA TYR A 5 7.41 4.62 2.24
C TYR A 5 8.05 5.05 0.91
N ARG A 6 8.94 4.25 0.41
CA ARG A 6 9.56 4.44 -0.89
C ARG A 6 9.43 3.20 -1.76
N LEU A 7 9.43 3.43 -3.06
CA LEU A 7 9.55 2.41 -4.09
C LEU A 7 10.44 2.96 -5.19
N SER A 8 11.72 2.64 -5.12
CA SER A 8 12.73 3.11 -6.07
C SER A 8 13.19 2.01 -7.02
N ARG A 9 13.23 0.75 -6.58
CA ARG A 9 13.68 -0.42 -7.35
C ARG A 9 12.56 -1.05 -8.18
N LYS A 10 11.98 -0.29 -9.10
CA LYS A 10 10.81 -0.74 -9.86
C LYS A 10 11.13 -1.72 -10.99
N LYS A 11 12.38 -1.84 -11.43
CA LYS A 11 12.77 -2.76 -12.50
C LYS A 11 12.59 -4.24 -12.14
N GLU A 12 12.65 -4.58 -10.86
CA GLU A 12 12.57 -5.95 -10.35
C GLU A 12 11.13 -6.45 -10.13
N LEU A 13 10.12 -5.56 -10.19
CA LEU A 13 8.76 -5.86 -9.72
C LEU A 13 8.07 -6.95 -10.52
N ARG A 14 8.20 -6.90 -11.84
CA ARG A 14 7.54 -7.86 -12.75
C ARG A 14 7.96 -9.29 -12.45
N GLU A 15 9.26 -9.51 -12.34
CA GLU A 15 9.83 -10.82 -12.04
C GLU A 15 9.60 -11.22 -10.58
N ARG A 16 9.85 -10.31 -9.64
CA ARG A 16 9.74 -10.56 -8.20
C ARG A 16 8.33 -11.02 -7.78
N PHE A 17 7.30 -10.45 -8.40
CA PHE A 17 5.91 -10.72 -8.03
C PHE A 17 5.14 -11.54 -9.05
N ASP A 18 5.77 -11.93 -10.17
CA ASP A 18 5.09 -12.57 -11.30
C ASP A 18 3.82 -11.79 -11.67
N ALA A 19 3.99 -10.49 -11.95
CA ALA A 19 2.90 -9.56 -12.19
C ALA A 19 3.01 -8.94 -13.59
N TYR A 20 1.88 -8.64 -14.18
CA TYR A 20 1.74 -8.18 -15.55
C TYR A 20 1.08 -6.80 -15.63
N GLY A 21 1.13 -6.21 -16.82
CA GLY A 21 0.59 -4.87 -17.07
C GLY A 21 1.65 -3.78 -17.02
N GLU A 22 1.23 -2.58 -17.38
CA GLU A 22 2.10 -1.41 -17.39
C GLU A 22 2.02 -0.65 -16.07
N TYR A 23 3.12 0.01 -15.71
CA TYR A 23 3.21 0.89 -14.56
C TYR A 23 4.29 1.94 -14.77
N ASP A 24 4.16 3.06 -14.07
CA ASP A 24 5.18 4.11 -14.07
C ASP A 24 6.46 3.61 -13.39
N GLY A 25 7.54 3.51 -14.16
CA GLY A 25 8.85 3.05 -13.70
C GLY A 25 9.67 4.09 -12.95
N ALA A 26 9.21 5.35 -12.83
CA ALA A 26 9.95 6.39 -12.13
C ALA A 26 10.11 6.08 -10.63
N PRO A 27 11.33 6.20 -10.06
CA PRO A 27 11.53 6.02 -8.63
C PRO A 27 10.75 7.02 -7.80
N ARG A 28 10.20 6.56 -6.67
CA ARG A 28 9.54 7.42 -5.70
C ARG A 28 10.11 7.18 -4.31
N TYR A 29 10.61 8.22 -3.69
CA TYR A 29 11.34 8.14 -2.42
C TYR A 29 10.54 8.60 -1.20
N ASN A 30 9.37 9.20 -1.40
CA ASN A 30 8.56 9.76 -0.32
C ASN A 30 7.07 9.66 -0.64
N ILE A 31 6.56 8.44 -0.61
CA ILE A 31 5.15 8.15 -0.89
C ILE A 31 4.33 8.37 0.37
N ALA A 32 3.31 9.22 0.26
CA ALA A 32 2.47 9.67 1.36
C ALA A 32 1.01 9.21 1.21
N PRO A 33 0.25 9.16 2.32
CA PRO A 33 -1.19 8.91 2.27
C PRO A 33 -1.91 9.86 1.31
N SER A 34 -3.02 9.42 0.76
CA SER A 34 -3.85 10.06 -0.26
C SER A 34 -3.26 10.11 -1.67
N GLN A 35 -1.99 9.80 -1.84
CA GLN A 35 -1.36 9.74 -3.17
C GLN A 35 -1.73 8.45 -3.92
N PRO A 36 -1.66 8.48 -5.27
CA PRO A 36 -1.72 7.25 -6.04
C PRO A 36 -0.50 6.38 -5.75
N VAL A 37 -0.72 5.09 -5.58
CA VAL A 37 0.32 4.10 -5.29
C VAL A 37 0.19 2.90 -6.21
N LEU A 38 1.31 2.29 -6.53
CA LEU A 38 1.34 1.05 -7.28
C LEU A 38 0.86 -0.10 -6.41
N ALA A 39 -0.06 -0.89 -6.94
CA ALA A 39 -0.56 -2.09 -6.31
C ALA A 39 -0.48 -3.29 -7.27
N ILE A 40 -0.43 -4.48 -6.70
CA ILE A 40 -0.56 -5.72 -7.44
C ILE A 40 -1.84 -6.39 -6.96
N ARG A 41 -2.75 -6.63 -7.89
CA ARG A 41 -4.05 -7.26 -7.65
C ARG A 41 -4.19 -8.53 -8.47
N GLN A 42 -4.96 -9.47 -7.97
CA GLN A 42 -5.33 -10.64 -8.76
C GLN A 42 -6.56 -10.31 -9.60
N GLU A 43 -6.45 -10.52 -10.90
CA GLU A 43 -7.58 -10.37 -11.81
C GLU A 43 -8.56 -11.53 -11.61
N PRO A 44 -9.86 -11.26 -11.41
CA PRO A 44 -10.84 -12.30 -11.08
C PRO A 44 -10.97 -13.40 -12.14
N SER A 45 -10.96 -13.02 -13.42
CA SER A 45 -11.19 -13.95 -14.55
C SER A 45 -10.00 -14.85 -14.81
N SER A 46 -8.80 -14.30 -14.93
CA SER A 46 -7.58 -15.03 -15.28
C SER A 46 -6.79 -15.52 -14.08
N ARG A 47 -7.08 -14.98 -12.89
CA ARG A 47 -6.32 -15.15 -11.65
C ARG A 47 -4.86 -14.68 -11.75
N ARG A 48 -4.49 -13.98 -12.81
CA ARG A 48 -3.15 -13.39 -12.99
C ARG A 48 -2.98 -12.19 -12.08
N ARG A 49 -1.75 -11.97 -11.64
CA ARG A 49 -1.39 -10.76 -10.89
C ARG A 49 -1.19 -9.61 -11.86
N MET A 50 -1.91 -8.52 -11.63
CA MET A 50 -1.86 -7.34 -12.48
C MET A 50 -1.42 -6.12 -11.69
N PHE A 51 -0.56 -5.30 -12.31
CA PHE A 51 -0.27 -3.97 -11.79
C PHE A 51 -1.48 -3.07 -11.93
N SER A 52 -1.75 -2.29 -10.91
CA SER A 52 -2.80 -1.28 -10.91
C SER A 52 -2.37 -0.08 -10.06
N THR A 53 -2.98 1.07 -10.32
CA THR A 53 -2.80 2.26 -9.49
C THR A 53 -4.02 2.42 -8.61
N ILE A 54 -3.80 2.57 -7.32
CA ILE A 54 -4.84 2.80 -6.32
C ILE A 54 -4.48 4.01 -5.47
N ARG A 55 -5.47 4.58 -4.78
CA ARG A 55 -5.23 5.65 -3.80
C ARG A 55 -4.91 5.03 -2.44
N TRP A 56 -3.88 5.54 -1.76
CA TRP A 56 -3.58 5.14 -0.39
C TRP A 56 -4.57 5.77 0.60
N GLY A 57 -5.35 4.96 1.25
CA GLY A 57 -6.44 5.34 2.13
C GLY A 57 -7.74 4.71 1.65
N LEU A 58 -8.17 3.65 2.31
CA LEU A 58 -9.34 2.89 1.89
C LEU A 58 -10.61 3.71 2.12
N VAL A 59 -11.43 3.85 1.08
CA VAL A 59 -12.77 4.43 1.18
C VAL A 59 -13.78 3.27 1.07
N PRO A 60 -14.48 2.93 2.16
CA PRO A 60 -15.49 1.88 2.11
C PRO A 60 -16.66 2.25 1.20
N SER A 61 -17.30 1.26 0.58
CA SER A 61 -18.44 1.48 -0.33
C SER A 61 -19.64 2.20 0.30
N TRP A 62 -19.80 2.07 1.60
CA TRP A 62 -20.87 2.73 2.36
C TRP A 62 -20.54 4.16 2.77
N ALA A 63 -19.30 4.61 2.60
CA ALA A 63 -18.88 5.94 3.05
C ALA A 63 -19.44 7.03 2.14
N LYS A 64 -20.11 7.98 2.72
CA LYS A 64 -20.63 9.18 2.01
C LYS A 64 -19.54 10.23 1.80
N ASP A 65 -18.55 10.27 2.68
CA ASP A 65 -17.45 11.24 2.67
C ASP A 65 -16.12 10.52 2.40
N PRO A 66 -15.45 10.80 1.27
CA PRO A 66 -14.17 10.18 0.93
C PRO A 66 -13.03 10.56 1.88
N THR A 67 -13.19 11.57 2.72
CA THR A 67 -12.18 11.98 3.70
C THR A 67 -11.93 10.91 4.76
N ILE A 68 -12.81 9.93 4.91
CA ILE A 68 -12.56 8.74 5.75
C ILE A 68 -11.25 8.04 5.37
N GLY A 69 -10.83 8.12 4.11
CA GLY A 69 -9.57 7.58 3.63
C GLY A 69 -8.34 8.06 4.39
N PHE A 70 -8.36 9.23 4.99
CA PHE A 70 -7.27 9.74 5.82
C PHE A 70 -7.11 8.97 7.14
N ARG A 71 -8.18 8.32 7.62
CA ARG A 71 -8.19 7.54 8.86
C ARG A 71 -7.94 6.04 8.62
N THR A 72 -8.02 5.61 7.36
CA THR A 72 -7.95 4.20 6.94
C THR A 72 -6.68 3.90 6.13
N ILE A 73 -5.61 4.61 6.43
CA ILE A 73 -4.30 4.42 5.78
C ILE A 73 -3.56 3.17 6.27
N ASN A 74 -3.92 2.68 7.48
CA ASN A 74 -3.39 1.46 8.08
C ASN A 74 -4.52 0.66 8.74
N ALA A 75 -4.38 -0.66 8.75
CA ALA A 75 -5.25 -1.58 9.47
C ALA A 75 -4.42 -2.42 10.45
N ARG A 76 -5.00 -2.72 11.60
CA ARG A 76 -4.40 -3.65 12.57
C ARG A 76 -4.74 -5.08 12.16
N SER A 77 -3.77 -5.95 12.12
CA SER A 77 -3.97 -7.37 11.76
C SER A 77 -4.97 -8.07 12.68
N GLU A 78 -4.98 -7.69 13.96
CA GLU A 78 -5.84 -8.28 14.99
C GLU A 78 -7.32 -7.99 14.74
N THR A 79 -7.66 -6.87 14.11
CA THR A 79 -9.04 -6.40 13.96
C THR A 79 -9.49 -6.19 12.50
N VAL A 80 -8.62 -6.44 11.53
CA VAL A 80 -8.92 -6.21 10.11
C VAL A 80 -10.14 -7.00 9.62
N THR A 81 -10.39 -8.17 10.19
CA THR A 81 -11.52 -9.04 9.84
C THR A 81 -12.86 -8.60 10.44
N THR A 82 -12.83 -7.73 11.43
CA THR A 82 -14.03 -7.30 12.17
C THR A 82 -14.33 -5.81 12.04
N THR A 83 -13.30 -4.99 11.79
CA THR A 83 -13.48 -3.54 11.65
C THR A 83 -14.35 -3.21 10.43
N PRO A 84 -15.44 -2.43 10.58
CA PRO A 84 -16.40 -2.17 9.49
C PRO A 84 -15.78 -1.65 8.19
N SER A 85 -14.75 -0.80 8.28
CA SER A 85 -14.09 -0.25 7.08
C SER A 85 -13.29 -1.28 6.30
N PHE A 86 -12.76 -2.32 6.96
CA PHE A 86 -11.81 -3.26 6.37
C PHE A 86 -12.37 -4.66 6.13
N ARG A 87 -13.36 -5.10 6.91
CA ARG A 87 -13.80 -6.51 6.90
C ARG A 87 -14.24 -7.01 5.53
N GLU A 88 -14.99 -6.25 4.77
CA GLU A 88 -15.45 -6.67 3.43
C GLU A 88 -14.33 -6.55 2.38
N PRO A 89 -13.60 -5.43 2.26
CA PRO A 89 -12.44 -5.37 1.38
C PRO A 89 -11.38 -6.43 1.68
N PHE A 90 -11.18 -6.77 2.94
CA PHE A 90 -10.21 -7.80 3.32
C PHE A 90 -10.58 -9.20 2.82
N LYS A 91 -11.86 -9.51 2.66
CA LYS A 91 -12.31 -10.81 2.13
C LYS A 91 -12.01 -10.97 0.63
N SER A 92 -12.27 -9.93 -0.18
CA SER A 92 -12.30 -10.06 -1.64
C SER A 92 -11.43 -9.06 -2.40
N GLN A 93 -10.96 -7.99 -1.78
CA GLN A 93 -10.25 -6.89 -2.43
C GLN A 93 -8.82 -6.71 -1.89
N ARG A 94 -8.14 -7.82 -1.68
CA ARG A 94 -6.76 -7.81 -1.20
C ARG A 94 -5.79 -7.46 -2.32
N CYS A 95 -4.71 -6.75 -1.95
CA CYS A 95 -3.63 -6.42 -2.85
C CYS A 95 -2.27 -6.46 -2.14
N LEU A 96 -1.22 -6.40 -2.92
CA LEU A 96 0.14 -6.17 -2.46
C LEU A 96 0.58 -4.77 -2.87
N ILE A 97 1.20 -4.05 -1.96
CA ILE A 97 1.80 -2.74 -2.22
C ILE A 97 3.32 -2.91 -2.19
N PRO A 98 4.00 -2.92 -3.36
CA PRO A 98 5.44 -3.04 -3.40
C PRO A 98 6.14 -1.86 -2.73
N ALA A 99 7.23 -2.14 -2.05
CA ALA A 99 8.07 -1.15 -1.39
C ALA A 99 9.52 -1.66 -1.31
N ASP A 100 10.46 -0.76 -1.17
CA ASP A 100 11.86 -1.11 -0.86
C ASP A 100 12.40 -0.41 0.37
N GLY A 101 11.55 0.35 1.05
CA GLY A 101 11.84 0.96 2.34
C GLY A 101 10.63 1.67 2.90
N PHE A 102 10.58 1.84 4.19
CA PHE A 102 9.55 2.64 4.86
C PHE A 102 10.15 3.50 5.96
N TYR A 103 9.48 4.58 6.30
CA TYR A 103 9.96 5.56 7.25
C TYR A 103 9.19 5.50 8.56
N GLU A 104 9.93 5.61 9.66
CA GLU A 104 9.40 5.84 11.00
C GLU A 104 10.19 6.96 11.65
N TRP A 105 9.55 7.72 12.54
CA TRP A 105 10.14 8.88 13.20
C TRP A 105 10.35 8.62 14.67
N MET A 106 11.59 8.78 15.11
CA MET A 106 11.90 8.79 16.53
C MET A 106 11.71 10.20 17.10
N LYS A 107 10.95 10.29 18.17
CA LYS A 107 10.76 11.54 18.89
C LYS A 107 12.00 11.88 19.70
N ASN A 108 12.56 13.07 19.48
CA ASN A 108 13.73 13.58 20.19
C ASN A 108 13.42 15.00 20.72
N GLY A 109 12.88 15.06 21.95
CA GLY A 109 12.41 16.32 22.54
C GLY A 109 11.31 16.95 21.69
N LYS A 110 11.53 18.15 21.17
CA LYS A 110 10.61 18.88 20.29
C LYS A 110 10.76 18.52 18.81
N SER A 111 11.80 17.78 18.44
CA SER A 111 12.09 17.37 17.07
C SER A 111 11.72 15.91 16.83
N LYS A 112 11.61 15.53 15.56
CA LYS A 112 11.41 14.16 15.12
C LYS A 112 12.51 13.79 14.13
N GLN A 113 13.20 12.69 14.38
CA GLN A 113 14.23 12.16 13.50
C GLN A 113 13.64 11.02 12.66
N PRO A 114 13.60 11.13 11.32
CA PRO A 114 13.19 10.05 10.45
C PRO A 114 14.29 8.98 10.31
N TYR A 115 13.85 7.74 10.22
CA TYR A 115 14.68 6.58 9.89
C TYR A 115 14.03 5.83 8.74
N CYS A 116 14.84 5.38 7.79
CA CYS A 116 14.40 4.48 6.73
C CYS A 116 14.72 3.04 7.10
N PHE A 117 13.69 2.20 7.14
CA PHE A 117 13.83 0.76 7.38
C PHE A 117 13.80 0.03 6.05
N GLU A 118 14.72 -0.90 5.88
CA GLU A 118 14.85 -1.74 4.69
C GLU A 118 14.88 -3.21 5.08
N VAL A 119 14.49 -4.06 4.17
CA VAL A 119 14.69 -5.51 4.27
C VAL A 119 15.95 -5.84 3.49
N LYS A 120 16.90 -6.58 4.11
CA LYS A 120 18.11 -7.09 3.45
C LYS A 120 18.65 -6.17 2.34
N GLU A 121 19.45 -5.19 2.67
CA GLU A 121 20.10 -4.32 1.69
C GLU A 121 19.16 -3.63 0.67
N GLY A 122 17.91 -3.37 1.08
CA GLY A 122 16.93 -2.69 0.25
C GLY A 122 16.20 -3.57 -0.77
N GLU A 123 16.14 -4.87 -0.55
CA GLU A 123 15.29 -5.75 -1.38
C GLU A 123 13.84 -5.28 -1.41
N VAL A 124 13.20 -5.47 -2.55
CA VAL A 124 11.76 -5.18 -2.69
C VAL A 124 10.95 -6.20 -1.89
N PHE A 125 10.05 -5.68 -1.09
CA PHE A 125 9.05 -6.42 -0.34
C PHE A 125 7.65 -5.86 -0.66
N ALA A 126 6.61 -6.39 -0.05
CA ALA A 126 5.27 -5.84 -0.22
C ALA A 126 4.52 -5.77 1.10
N PHE A 127 3.79 -4.66 1.29
CA PHE A 127 2.74 -4.59 2.30
C PHE A 127 1.51 -5.33 1.79
N ARG A 128 0.89 -6.10 2.66
CA ARG A 128 -0.43 -6.68 2.37
C ARG A 128 -1.50 -5.64 2.71
N TRP A 129 -2.41 -5.40 1.78
CA TRP A 129 -3.43 -4.36 1.93
C TRP A 129 -4.78 -4.80 1.39
N ALA A 130 -5.81 -4.03 1.70
CA ALA A 130 -7.14 -4.15 1.12
C ALA A 130 -7.48 -2.87 0.37
N VAL A 131 -8.13 -3.01 -0.77
CA VAL A 131 -8.56 -1.91 -1.63
C VAL A 131 -10.02 -1.60 -1.34
N GLY A 132 -10.36 -0.32 -1.22
CA GLY A 132 -11.75 0.12 -1.21
C GLY A 132 -12.39 0.04 -2.59
N GLN A 133 -13.54 0.66 -2.74
CA GLN A 133 -14.18 0.78 -4.04
C GLN A 133 -13.22 1.50 -5.00
N VAL A 134 -12.94 0.87 -6.12
CA VAL A 134 -12.16 1.47 -7.21
C VAL A 134 -13.19 1.94 -8.23
N ASP A 135 -13.25 3.23 -8.43
CA ASP A 135 -14.09 3.84 -9.47
C ASP A 135 -13.53 3.50 -10.85
#